data_76c2c41bd34ac077ca109c5829b52c5f
#
_entry.id   76c2c41bd34ac077ca109c5829b52c5f
#
_cell.length_a   1.000
_cell.length_b   1.000
_cell.length_c   1.000
_cell.angle_alpha   90.00
_cell.angle_beta   90.00
_cell.angle_gamma   90.00
#
_symmetry.space_group_name_H-M   'P 1'
#
loop_
_entity.id
_entity.type
_entity.pdbx_description
1 polymer ?
#
loop_
_entity_poly.entity_id
_entity_poly.type
_entity_poly.pdbx_seq_one_letter_code
_entity_poly.pdbx_strand_id
1 'polypeptide(L)'
;MAKNFKTIVLIFILVFAFPIMTKAKEYSNYNDLIENSKSIDNSKIILKGEAIGEAMNRGKYSWVNISDGSTAMGIWLESGEAKDIKNFGKYGHKGDILEVTGTFNRACSEHGGDMDVHAISVKIIDAGGSVAIPISSNKKIISLMFAVITLTLILLYKKYTKSIS
;
A
#
# COMPACT_ATOMS: atom_id res chain seq x y z
N MET A 1 32.35 -20.31 49.52
CA MET A 1 32.30 -19.96 48.08
C MET A 1 31.03 -20.45 47.38
N ALA A 2 30.49 -21.64 47.58
CA ALA A 2 29.31 -22.17 46.91
C ALA A 2 27.99 -21.43 47.18
N LYS A 3 27.84 -20.78 48.34
CA LYS A 3 26.61 -20.05 48.71
C LYS A 3 26.43 -18.77 47.85
N ASN A 4 27.54 -18.07 47.59
CA ASN A 4 27.49 -16.83 46.80
C ASN A 4 27.29 -17.11 45.31
N PHE A 5 27.75 -18.27 44.80
CA PHE A 5 27.52 -18.67 43.41
C PHE A 5 26.05 -18.94 43.12
N LYS A 6 25.34 -19.64 43.99
CA LYS A 6 23.88 -19.88 43.88
C LYS A 6 23.08 -18.57 43.87
N THR A 7 23.48 -17.60 44.70
CA THR A 7 22.82 -16.28 44.73
C THR A 7 23.05 -15.48 43.45
N ILE A 8 24.25 -15.51 42.88
CA ILE A 8 24.58 -14.85 41.61
C ILE A 8 23.79 -15.48 40.46
N VAL A 9 23.71 -16.82 40.43
CA VAL A 9 22.93 -17.52 39.39
C VAL A 9 21.43 -17.19 39.52
N LEU A 10 20.89 -17.11 40.72
CA LEU A 10 19.49 -16.75 40.96
C LEU A 10 19.18 -15.33 40.50
N ILE A 11 20.07 -14.36 40.77
CA ILE A 11 19.94 -12.97 40.32
C ILE A 11 20.01 -12.89 38.80
N PHE A 12 20.92 -13.65 38.17
CA PHE A 12 21.04 -13.69 36.72
C PHE A 12 19.78 -14.23 36.05
N ILE A 13 19.17 -15.30 36.59
CA ILE A 13 17.90 -15.85 36.10
C ILE A 13 16.77 -14.83 36.28
N LEU A 14 16.73 -14.10 37.41
CA LEU A 14 15.70 -13.10 37.69
C LEU A 14 15.76 -11.91 36.71
N VAL A 15 16.97 -11.47 36.33
CA VAL A 15 17.18 -10.37 35.38
C VAL A 15 16.75 -10.77 33.97
N PHE A 16 16.98 -12.02 33.55
CA PHE A 16 16.57 -12.53 32.24
C PHE A 16 15.09 -12.96 32.14
N ALA A 17 14.40 -13.11 33.30
CA ALA A 17 13.00 -13.48 33.35
C ALA A 17 12.02 -12.30 33.17
N PHE A 18 12.51 -11.05 33.10
CA PHE A 18 11.64 -9.92 32.79
C PHE A 18 11.33 -9.91 31.29
N PRO A 19 10.09 -10.24 30.89
CA PRO A 19 9.71 -10.08 29.49
C PRO A 19 9.77 -8.57 29.15
N ILE A 20 10.61 -8.20 28.21
CA ILE A 20 10.56 -6.87 27.60
C ILE A 20 9.23 -6.84 26.83
N MET A 21 8.19 -6.30 27.45
CA MET A 21 6.91 -6.07 26.79
C MET A 21 7.10 -4.94 25.76
N THR A 22 7.53 -5.30 24.58
CA THR A 22 7.46 -4.41 23.41
C THR A 22 5.99 -4.25 23.06
N LYS A 23 5.40 -3.07 23.34
CA LYS A 23 4.05 -2.74 22.89
C LYS A 23 4.09 -2.67 21.36
N ALA A 24 3.43 -3.63 20.70
CA ALA A 24 3.26 -3.59 19.25
C ALA A 24 2.57 -2.28 18.87
N LYS A 25 3.03 -1.63 17.82
CA LYS A 25 2.42 -0.42 17.30
C LYS A 25 1.12 -0.81 16.62
N GLU A 26 0.02 -0.26 17.09
CA GLU A 26 -1.31 -0.51 16.53
C GLU A 26 -1.55 0.46 15.38
N TYR A 27 -1.91 -0.08 14.20
CA TYR A 27 -2.32 0.69 13.03
C TYR A 27 -3.84 0.76 12.96
N SER A 28 -4.36 1.92 12.58
CA SER A 28 -5.79 2.08 12.32
C SER A 28 -6.21 1.28 11.10
N ASN A 29 -7.38 0.64 11.18
CA ASN A 29 -7.93 -0.12 10.07
C ASN A 29 -8.66 0.81 9.10
N TYR A 30 -8.46 0.67 7.79
CA TYR A 30 -9.09 1.51 6.76
C TYR A 30 -10.62 1.37 6.75
N ASN A 31 -11.14 0.16 6.93
CA ASN A 31 -12.59 -0.04 6.98
C ASN A 31 -13.21 0.64 8.21
N ASP A 32 -12.55 0.57 9.37
CA ASP A 32 -13.02 1.27 10.56
C ASP A 32 -13.04 2.79 10.37
N LEU A 33 -12.05 3.35 9.67
CA LEU A 33 -12.02 4.79 9.34
C LEU A 33 -13.22 5.21 8.49
N ILE A 34 -13.69 4.33 7.61
CA ILE A 34 -14.84 4.60 6.74
C ILE A 34 -16.16 4.41 7.51
N GLU A 35 -16.33 3.22 8.12
CA GLU A 35 -17.58 2.82 8.78
C GLU A 35 -17.87 3.67 10.03
N ASN A 36 -16.83 3.92 10.83
CA ASN A 36 -16.90 4.67 12.08
C ASN A 36 -16.41 6.12 11.94
N SER A 37 -16.36 6.65 10.73
CA SER A 37 -15.76 7.96 10.39
C SER A 37 -16.25 9.11 11.27
N LYS A 38 -17.51 9.11 11.69
CA LYS A 38 -18.09 10.16 12.55
C LYS A 38 -17.49 10.17 13.95
N SER A 39 -17.18 9.01 14.51
CA SER A 39 -16.66 8.88 15.88
C SER A 39 -15.17 9.14 15.99
N ILE A 40 -14.44 8.95 14.87
CA ILE A 40 -12.99 9.13 14.79
C ILE A 40 -12.58 10.39 14.03
N ASP A 41 -13.55 11.22 13.61
CA ASP A 41 -13.28 12.51 12.99
C ASP A 41 -12.39 13.38 13.87
N ASN A 42 -11.41 14.07 13.28
CA ASN A 42 -10.39 14.86 13.96
C ASN A 42 -9.49 14.07 14.95
N SER A 43 -9.51 12.76 14.91
CA SER A 43 -8.65 11.93 15.76
C SER A 43 -7.26 11.74 15.17
N LYS A 44 -6.26 11.61 16.06
CA LYS A 44 -4.91 11.22 15.67
C LYS A 44 -4.86 9.72 15.41
N ILE A 45 -4.42 9.35 14.22
CA ILE A 45 -4.33 7.96 13.77
C ILE A 45 -2.94 7.61 13.26
N ILE A 46 -2.70 6.32 13.10
CA ILE A 46 -1.51 5.78 12.44
C ILE A 46 -1.98 4.82 11.37
N LEU A 47 -1.65 5.13 10.11
CA LEU A 47 -1.94 4.29 8.96
C LEU A 47 -0.68 3.64 8.42
N LYS A 48 -0.84 2.44 7.86
CA LYS A 48 0.17 1.76 7.07
C LYS A 48 -0.44 1.39 5.73
N GLY A 49 0.22 1.77 4.63
CA GLY A 49 -0.26 1.44 3.29
C GLY A 49 0.80 1.61 2.22
N GLU A 50 0.54 1.04 1.07
CA GLU A 50 1.35 1.19 -0.13
C GLU A 50 1.05 2.53 -0.80
N ALA A 51 2.06 3.34 -1.11
CA ALA A 51 1.91 4.53 -1.94
C ALA A 51 1.48 4.11 -3.34
N ILE A 52 0.37 4.64 -3.85
CA ILE A 52 -0.20 4.30 -5.16
C ILE A 52 -0.42 5.54 -6.02
N GLY A 53 -0.41 5.35 -7.35
CA GLY A 53 -0.60 6.44 -8.30
C GLY A 53 0.63 7.33 -8.45
N GLU A 54 0.55 8.54 -7.94
CA GLU A 54 1.63 9.54 -7.98
C GLU A 54 1.47 10.59 -6.86
N ALA A 55 2.52 11.34 -6.58
CA ALA A 55 2.45 12.50 -5.69
C ALA A 55 1.97 13.73 -6.48
N MET A 56 0.80 14.24 -6.16
CA MET A 56 0.23 15.45 -6.76
C MET A 56 0.68 16.69 -5.98
N ASN A 57 1.63 17.43 -6.53
CA ASN A 57 2.17 18.64 -5.91
C ASN A 57 1.12 19.76 -5.90
N ARG A 58 0.95 20.40 -4.75
CA ARG A 58 0.07 21.56 -4.51
C ARG A 58 0.84 22.73 -3.86
N GLY A 59 2.08 22.92 -4.24
CA GLY A 59 2.96 23.95 -3.71
C GLY A 59 3.70 23.49 -2.45
N LYS A 60 3.39 24.06 -1.28
CA LYS A 60 4.01 23.66 -0.01
C LYS A 60 3.66 22.23 0.38
N TYR A 61 2.49 21.75 -0.02
CA TYR A 61 1.97 20.42 0.27
C TYR A 61 1.81 19.58 -0.98
N SER A 62 1.63 18.30 -0.79
CA SER A 62 1.35 17.32 -1.83
C SER A 62 0.25 16.37 -1.36
N TRP A 63 -0.48 15.83 -2.31
CA TRP A 63 -1.45 14.77 -2.09
C TRP A 63 -0.85 13.44 -2.56
N VAL A 64 -0.90 12.43 -1.70
CA VAL A 64 -0.47 11.06 -2.01
C VAL A 64 -1.57 10.10 -1.56
N ASN A 65 -1.92 9.15 -2.41
CA ASN A 65 -2.82 8.07 -1.99
C ASN A 65 -2.01 6.89 -1.46
N ILE A 66 -2.47 6.32 -0.35
CA ILE A 66 -1.96 5.05 0.18
C ILE A 66 -3.07 4.03 0.26
N SER A 67 -2.74 2.74 0.09
CA SER A 67 -3.71 1.65 0.09
C SER A 67 -3.22 0.48 0.93
N ASP A 68 -4.17 -0.21 1.58
CA ASP A 68 -3.95 -1.52 2.22
C ASP A 68 -4.13 -2.71 1.26
N GLY A 69 -4.43 -2.42 -0.02
CA GLY A 69 -4.73 -3.39 -1.08
C GLY A 69 -6.23 -3.54 -1.37
N SER A 70 -7.11 -3.10 -0.48
CA SER A 70 -8.57 -3.12 -0.65
C SER A 70 -9.15 -1.71 -0.73
N THR A 71 -8.65 -0.81 0.09
CA THR A 71 -9.13 0.56 0.25
C THR A 71 -7.96 1.53 0.13
N ALA A 72 -8.23 2.73 -0.36
CA ALA A 72 -7.24 3.81 -0.45
C ALA A 72 -7.67 5.02 0.40
N MET A 73 -6.67 5.74 0.92
CA MET A 73 -6.84 6.96 1.69
C MET A 73 -5.93 8.07 1.16
N GLY A 74 -6.47 9.25 0.98
CA GLY A 74 -5.71 10.45 0.63
C GLY A 74 -4.90 10.95 1.82
N ILE A 75 -3.63 11.26 1.57
CA ILE A 75 -2.70 11.79 2.57
C ILE A 75 -2.26 13.17 2.11
N TRP A 76 -2.53 14.16 2.93
CA TRP A 76 -2.05 15.53 2.77
C TRP A 76 -0.77 15.70 3.58
N LEU A 77 0.37 15.93 2.93
CA LEU A 77 1.69 15.96 3.57
C LEU A 77 2.56 17.07 2.99
N GLU A 78 3.63 17.43 3.68
CA GLU A 78 4.59 18.41 3.15
C GLU A 78 5.25 17.89 1.87
N SER A 79 5.42 18.78 0.87
CA SER A 79 6.01 18.40 -0.42
C SER A 79 7.48 17.94 -0.30
N GLY A 80 8.17 18.30 0.79
CA GLY A 80 9.48 17.77 1.12
C GLY A 80 9.44 16.27 1.39
N GLU A 81 8.55 15.82 2.29
CA GLU A 81 8.36 14.41 2.62
C GLU A 81 7.83 13.61 1.42
N ALA A 82 6.91 14.20 0.62
CA ALA A 82 6.39 13.56 -0.57
C ALA A 82 7.49 13.24 -1.61
N LYS A 83 8.53 14.05 -1.70
CA LYS A 83 9.68 13.83 -2.60
C LYS A 83 10.53 12.63 -2.21
N ASP A 84 10.48 12.19 -0.97
CA ASP A 84 11.23 11.03 -0.49
C ASP A 84 10.56 9.71 -0.95
N ILE A 85 9.27 9.72 -1.25
CA ILE A 85 8.54 8.59 -1.82
C ILE A 85 8.97 8.43 -3.29
N LYS A 86 9.65 7.33 -3.61
CA LYS A 86 10.23 7.10 -4.94
C LYS A 86 9.42 6.13 -5.77
N ASN A 87 8.75 5.18 -5.13
CA ASN A 87 8.03 4.13 -5.81
C ASN A 87 6.53 4.24 -5.51
N PHE A 88 5.73 4.27 -6.58
CA PHE A 88 4.27 4.26 -6.48
C PHE A 88 3.74 2.97 -7.12
N GLY A 89 2.83 2.32 -6.42
CA GLY A 89 2.20 1.07 -6.85
C GLY A 89 1.40 1.24 -8.14
N LYS A 90 1.71 0.39 -9.11
CA LYS A 90 1.05 0.26 -10.41
C LYS A 90 1.33 -1.11 -10.99
N TYR A 91 0.77 -1.41 -12.17
CA TYR A 91 1.00 -2.69 -12.82
C TYR A 91 2.50 -2.98 -13.01
N GLY A 92 2.96 -4.10 -12.45
CA GLY A 92 4.37 -4.50 -12.49
C GLY A 92 5.31 -3.71 -11.58
N HIS A 93 4.76 -2.91 -10.67
CA HIS A 93 5.58 -2.11 -9.76
C HIS A 93 4.91 -1.99 -8.39
N LYS A 94 5.62 -2.38 -7.34
CA LYS A 94 5.20 -2.21 -5.95
C LYS A 94 5.59 -0.80 -5.50
N GLY A 95 4.69 -0.10 -4.84
CA GLY A 95 4.95 1.19 -4.21
C GLY A 95 5.73 1.07 -2.90
N ASP A 96 6.26 2.19 -2.43
CA ASP A 96 6.84 2.29 -1.09
C ASP A 96 5.74 2.06 -0.05
N ILE A 97 6.04 1.28 0.99
CA ILE A 97 5.12 1.09 2.11
C ILE A 97 5.38 2.21 3.12
N LEU A 98 4.35 2.99 3.34
CA LEU A 98 4.39 4.15 4.23
C LEU A 98 3.76 3.83 5.57
N GLU A 99 4.34 4.41 6.61
CA GLU A 99 3.72 4.59 7.91
C GLU A 99 3.43 6.09 8.06
N VAL A 100 2.15 6.42 8.15
CA VAL A 100 1.66 7.79 8.27
C VAL A 100 1.04 8.00 9.63
N THR A 101 1.53 8.97 10.39
CA THR A 101 0.88 9.48 11.59
C THR A 101 0.26 10.81 11.25
N GLY A 102 -1.02 10.99 11.51
CA GLY A 102 -1.73 12.22 11.13
C GLY A 102 -3.07 12.38 11.80
N THR A 103 -3.78 13.44 11.44
CA THR A 103 -5.16 13.70 11.85
C THR A 103 -6.10 13.24 10.76
N PHE A 104 -7.04 12.39 11.10
CA PHE A 104 -8.08 11.92 10.19
C PHE A 104 -9.21 12.94 10.10
N ASN A 105 -9.61 13.31 8.89
CA ASN A 105 -10.73 14.17 8.61
C ASN A 105 -11.77 13.42 7.79
N ARG A 106 -12.97 13.26 8.33
CA ARG A 106 -14.08 12.60 7.63
C ARG A 106 -14.57 13.40 6.43
N ALA A 107 -14.54 14.72 6.54
CA ALA A 107 -14.99 15.65 5.51
C ALA A 107 -14.14 16.93 5.63
N CYS A 108 -12.97 16.92 5.01
CA CYS A 108 -12.01 18.02 5.11
C CYS A 108 -12.53 19.26 4.40
N SER A 109 -12.67 20.38 5.11
CA SER A 109 -13.13 21.64 4.53
C SER A 109 -12.09 22.27 3.58
N GLU A 110 -10.80 21.94 3.75
CA GLU A 110 -9.72 22.42 2.89
C GLU A 110 -9.67 21.68 1.55
N HIS A 111 -10.24 20.47 1.51
CA HIS A 111 -10.21 19.57 0.34
C HIS A 111 -11.59 19.25 -0.22
N GLY A 112 -12.53 20.20 -0.12
CA GLY A 112 -13.85 20.07 -0.75
C GLY A 112 -14.80 19.08 -0.09
N GLY A 113 -14.49 18.63 1.12
CA GLY A 113 -15.30 17.65 1.85
C GLY A 113 -14.80 16.21 1.66
N ASP A 114 -13.66 16.03 1.03
CA ASP A 114 -13.03 14.71 0.88
C ASP A 114 -12.58 14.16 2.23
N MET A 115 -12.58 12.82 2.34
CA MET A 115 -12.02 12.11 3.47
C MET A 115 -10.52 11.98 3.28
N ASP A 116 -9.74 12.48 4.26
CA ASP A 116 -8.30 12.50 4.16
C ASP A 116 -7.58 12.35 5.51
N VAL A 117 -6.27 12.29 5.45
CA VAL A 117 -5.38 12.36 6.62
C VAL A 117 -4.38 13.48 6.42
N HIS A 118 -4.40 14.48 7.30
CA HIS A 118 -3.35 15.48 7.38
C HIS A 118 -2.16 14.89 8.13
N ALA A 119 -1.10 14.58 7.40
CA ALA A 119 0.09 13.95 7.95
C ALA A 119 0.86 14.90 8.87
N ILE A 120 1.26 14.37 10.01
CA ILE A 120 2.20 14.99 10.95
C ILE A 120 3.61 14.42 10.70
N SER A 121 3.68 13.16 10.27
CA SER A 121 4.93 12.46 9.99
C SER A 121 4.67 11.30 9.02
N VAL A 122 5.53 11.17 8.04
CA VAL A 122 5.54 10.07 7.07
C VAL A 122 6.87 9.34 7.15
N LYS A 123 6.84 8.01 7.19
CA LYS A 123 8.04 7.16 7.18
C LYS A 123 7.89 6.07 6.13
N ILE A 124 8.92 5.89 5.33
CA ILE A 124 9.03 4.73 4.42
C ILE A 124 9.55 3.56 5.25
N ILE A 125 8.74 2.53 5.41
CA ILE A 125 9.07 1.34 6.22
C ILE A 125 9.50 0.14 5.37
N ASP A 126 9.18 0.15 4.07
CA ASP A 126 9.64 -0.82 3.08
C ASP A 126 9.69 -0.13 1.71
N ALA A 127 10.81 -0.27 1.00
CA ALA A 127 10.96 0.33 -0.31
C ALA A 127 10.28 -0.52 -1.38
N GLY A 128 9.55 0.11 -2.26
CA GLY A 128 8.94 -0.50 -3.43
C GLY A 128 9.95 -0.81 -4.54
N GLY A 129 9.44 -1.27 -5.67
CA GLY A 129 10.27 -1.57 -6.84
C GLY A 129 9.55 -2.41 -7.88
N SER A 130 10.26 -2.76 -8.94
CA SER A 130 9.71 -3.58 -10.02
C SER A 130 9.38 -5.00 -9.55
N VAL A 131 8.18 -5.47 -9.91
CA VAL A 131 7.69 -6.82 -9.60
C VAL A 131 7.45 -7.57 -10.91
N ALA A 132 8.05 -8.74 -11.04
CA ALA A 132 7.79 -9.61 -12.18
C ALA A 132 6.36 -10.14 -12.12
N ILE A 133 5.55 -9.84 -13.13
CA ILE A 133 4.19 -10.38 -13.26
C ILE A 133 4.24 -11.56 -14.23
N PRO A 134 4.15 -12.80 -13.76
CA PRO A 134 4.12 -13.96 -14.63
C PRO A 134 2.84 -13.97 -15.46
N ILE A 135 2.97 -14.03 -16.78
CA ILE A 135 1.82 -14.22 -17.66
C ILE A 135 1.27 -15.62 -17.44
N SER A 136 0.03 -15.73 -16.95
CA SER A 136 -0.65 -17.00 -16.73
C SER A 136 -0.66 -17.84 -18.03
N SER A 137 -0.35 -19.13 -17.91
CA SER A 137 -0.40 -20.08 -19.04
C SER A 137 -1.75 -20.09 -19.73
N ASN A 138 -2.85 -19.94 -18.97
CA ASN A 138 -4.20 -19.87 -19.54
C ASN A 138 -4.36 -18.64 -20.47
N LYS A 139 -3.82 -17.49 -20.11
CA LYS A 139 -3.88 -16.28 -20.95
C LYS A 139 -3.11 -16.50 -22.27
N LYS A 140 -1.96 -17.20 -22.22
CA LYS A 140 -1.18 -17.52 -23.43
C LYS A 140 -1.96 -18.46 -24.37
N ILE A 141 -2.59 -19.49 -23.81
CA ILE A 141 -3.41 -20.45 -24.57
C ILE A 141 -4.61 -19.74 -25.23
N ILE A 142 -5.34 -18.92 -24.44
CA ILE A 142 -6.50 -18.19 -24.95
C ILE A 142 -6.08 -17.24 -26.10
N SER A 143 -4.99 -16.51 -25.94
CA SER A 143 -4.51 -15.59 -27.00
C SER A 143 -4.09 -16.35 -28.27
N LEU A 144 -3.47 -17.53 -28.13
CA LEU A 144 -3.14 -18.38 -29.26
C LEU A 144 -4.39 -18.88 -29.99
N MET A 145 -5.41 -19.32 -29.24
CA MET A 145 -6.70 -19.74 -29.82
C MET A 145 -7.34 -18.61 -30.65
N PHE A 146 -7.40 -17.39 -30.10
CA PHE A 146 -7.93 -16.25 -30.85
C PHE A 146 -7.11 -15.97 -32.11
N ALA A 147 -5.80 -16.05 -32.07
CA ALA A 147 -4.94 -15.86 -33.24
C ALA A 147 -5.23 -16.89 -34.34
N VAL A 148 -5.40 -18.17 -33.98
CA VAL A 148 -5.75 -19.26 -34.91
C VAL A 148 -7.14 -19.05 -35.53
N ILE A 149 -8.15 -18.69 -34.72
CA ILE A 149 -9.50 -18.40 -35.20
C ILE A 149 -9.47 -17.24 -36.21
N THR A 150 -8.79 -16.13 -35.87
CA THR A 150 -8.67 -14.97 -36.74
C THR A 150 -8.01 -15.33 -38.08
N LEU A 151 -6.91 -16.08 -38.02
CA LEU A 151 -6.23 -16.53 -39.24
C LEU A 151 -7.14 -17.39 -40.13
N THR A 152 -7.88 -18.33 -39.50
CA THR A 152 -8.82 -19.19 -40.23
C THR A 152 -9.92 -18.37 -40.92
N LEU A 153 -10.48 -17.39 -40.21
CA LEU A 153 -11.51 -16.52 -40.77
C LEU A 153 -10.98 -15.68 -41.99
N ILE A 154 -9.75 -15.17 -41.86
CA ILE A 154 -9.10 -14.44 -42.97
C ILE A 154 -8.92 -15.34 -44.21
N LEU A 155 -8.46 -16.58 -44.02
CA LEU A 155 -8.27 -17.55 -45.08
C LEU A 155 -9.60 -17.92 -45.76
N LEU A 156 -10.64 -18.17 -44.99
CA LEU A 156 -11.99 -18.44 -45.49
C LEU A 156 -12.57 -17.25 -46.24
N TYR A 157 -12.41 -16.04 -45.74
CA TYR A 157 -12.82 -14.82 -46.40
C TYR A 157 -12.13 -14.66 -47.78
N LYS A 158 -10.80 -14.84 -47.83
CA LYS A 158 -10.03 -14.77 -49.06
C LYS A 158 -10.47 -15.83 -50.08
N LYS A 159 -10.73 -17.05 -49.63
CA LYS A 159 -11.24 -18.14 -50.49
C LYS A 159 -12.63 -17.81 -51.03
N TYR A 160 -13.52 -17.27 -50.19
CA TYR A 160 -14.88 -16.90 -50.61
C TYR A 160 -14.87 -15.77 -51.64
N THR A 161 -14.11 -14.70 -51.43
CA THR A 161 -14.01 -13.58 -52.37
C THR A 161 -13.42 -13.99 -53.72
N LYS A 162 -12.41 -14.88 -53.73
CA LYS A 162 -11.83 -15.44 -54.96
C LYS A 162 -12.79 -16.36 -55.73
N SER A 163 -13.78 -16.94 -55.08
CA SER A 163 -14.79 -17.82 -55.72
C SER A 163 -15.92 -17.05 -56.39
N ILE A 164 -16.08 -15.75 -56.05
CA ILE A 164 -17.15 -14.88 -56.60
C ILE A 164 -16.62 -13.97 -57.74
N SER A 165 -15.33 -13.79 -57.84
CA SER A 165 -14.63 -13.08 -58.90
C SER A 165 -14.23 -14.04 -60.03
#